data_3172165efd466289bd34d4c076155f3f
#
_entry.id   3172165efd466289bd34d4c076155f3f
#
_cell.length_a   1.000
_cell.length_b   1.000
_cell.length_c   1.000
_cell.angle_alpha   90.00
_cell.angle_beta   90.00
_cell.angle_gamma   90.00
#
_symmetry.space_group_name_H-M   'P 1'
#
loop_
_entity.id
_entity.type
_entity.pdbx_description
1 polymer ?
#
loop_
_entity_poly.entity_id
_entity_poly.type
_entity_poly.pdbx_seq_one_letter_code
_entity_poly.pdbx_strand_id
1 'polypeptide(L)'
;MATLQWFAAIFLAAIVLPVLPAETHCPGNVASVPLHLVDRHRIVVAVSINHTGPYNFLLDSGTQITMIDPSLVAALHLHTEGAAVVAGVGSGRPASYAQLDLVEAGSHAVANQKVLVYDLQNLHSADLHLRGILGEDFLEQFDLLIDNAHHLLCLDDSAAMRAEVKGEHIPLVATADSDEAGAMPALMLITVRLSGGLRPVLLLLDSGVNEPILFNASEYMLLRPSHDGPLLGSGVDGTQPILSALPPQVVKIGSFELSGVAFFSTTTGKNSFIKGFDGILTTGLFRRIFIDYADRFAVLDPR
;
A
#
# COMPACT_ATOMS: atom_id res chain seq x y z
N MET A 1 -76.36 14.40 21.11
CA MET A 1 -75.56 13.25 20.56
C MET A 1 -74.16 13.75 20.29
N ALA A 2 -73.24 13.44 21.18
CA ALA A 2 -71.85 13.85 21.09
C ALA A 2 -71.00 12.60 20.69
N THR A 3 -70.35 12.67 19.52
CA THR A 3 -69.49 11.61 19.02
C THR A 3 -68.08 11.80 19.56
N LEU A 4 -67.63 10.86 20.34
CA LEU A 4 -66.31 10.76 20.95
C LEU A 4 -65.35 10.18 19.89
N GLN A 5 -64.40 10.98 19.34
CA GLN A 5 -63.33 10.46 18.47
C GLN A 5 -62.12 10.02 19.32
N TRP A 6 -61.75 8.76 19.18
CA TRP A 6 -60.54 8.16 19.77
C TRP A 6 -59.34 8.42 18.82
N PHE A 7 -58.37 9.20 19.24
CA PHE A 7 -57.08 9.26 18.56
C PHE A 7 -56.19 8.16 19.10
N ALA A 8 -55.84 7.19 18.26
CA ALA A 8 -54.82 6.20 18.55
C ALA A 8 -53.44 6.80 18.32
N ALA A 9 -52.71 7.01 19.37
CA ALA A 9 -51.28 7.42 19.28
C ALA A 9 -50.43 6.19 18.94
N ILE A 10 -49.86 6.16 17.74
CA ILE A 10 -48.87 5.14 17.34
C ILE A 10 -47.53 5.55 17.91
N PHE A 11 -47.08 4.86 18.96
CA PHE A 11 -45.71 4.97 19.45
C PHE A 11 -44.77 4.22 18.49
N LEU A 12 -44.00 4.97 17.70
CA LEU A 12 -42.89 4.42 16.92
C LEU A 12 -41.69 4.20 17.90
N ALA A 13 -41.50 2.96 18.33
CA ALA A 13 -40.30 2.60 19.09
C ALA A 13 -39.09 2.64 18.14
N ALA A 14 -38.24 3.65 18.28
CA ALA A 14 -36.95 3.68 17.60
C ALA A 14 -36.08 2.54 18.14
N ILE A 15 -35.81 1.54 17.34
CA ILE A 15 -34.83 0.49 17.65
C ILE A 15 -33.45 1.13 17.52
N VAL A 16 -32.85 1.49 18.65
CA VAL A 16 -31.44 1.90 18.74
C VAL A 16 -30.64 0.61 18.63
N LEU A 17 -30.10 0.35 17.42
CA LEU A 17 -29.11 -0.71 17.24
C LEU A 17 -27.88 -0.33 18.05
N PRO A 18 -27.30 -1.26 18.85
CA PRO A 18 -26.04 -0.99 19.53
C PRO A 18 -24.97 -0.73 18.48
N VAL A 19 -24.36 0.43 18.50
CA VAL A 19 -23.12 0.71 17.78
C VAL A 19 -22.07 -0.14 18.47
N LEU A 20 -21.63 -1.21 17.79
CA LEU A 20 -20.49 -1.99 18.27
C LEU A 20 -19.30 -1.04 18.43
N PRO A 21 -18.58 -1.10 19.54
CA PRO A 21 -17.36 -0.30 19.69
C PRO A 21 -16.43 -0.61 18.50
N ALA A 22 -15.88 0.44 17.89
CA ALA A 22 -14.88 0.28 16.86
C ALA A 22 -13.71 -0.53 17.43
N GLU A 23 -13.22 -1.52 16.69
CA GLU A 23 -12.01 -2.25 17.05
C GLU A 23 -10.85 -1.24 17.12
N THR A 24 -10.34 -1.01 18.30
CA THR A 24 -9.23 -0.08 18.55
C THR A 24 -7.91 -0.81 18.76
N HIS A 25 -7.88 -2.11 18.46
CA HIS A 25 -6.73 -2.99 18.62
C HIS A 25 -6.65 -3.97 17.45
N CYS A 26 -5.44 -4.48 17.24
CA CYS A 26 -5.21 -5.49 16.20
C CYS A 26 -5.94 -6.80 16.53
N PRO A 27 -6.52 -7.50 15.52
CA PRO A 27 -7.03 -8.85 15.70
C PRO A 27 -5.97 -9.80 16.29
N GLY A 28 -6.39 -10.82 17.03
CA GLY A 28 -5.47 -11.76 17.67
C GLY A 28 -4.69 -11.19 18.85
N ASN A 29 -5.08 -10.01 19.37
CA ASN A 29 -4.35 -9.28 20.41
C ASN A 29 -2.88 -8.98 20.04
N VAL A 30 -2.58 -8.91 18.77
CA VAL A 30 -1.27 -8.49 18.25
C VAL A 30 -1.03 -7.02 18.59
N ALA A 31 0.21 -6.66 18.91
CA ALA A 31 0.58 -5.28 19.17
C ALA A 31 0.51 -4.45 17.87
N SER A 32 -0.11 -3.27 17.93
CA SER A 32 -0.09 -2.35 16.80
C SER A 32 1.27 -1.67 16.66
N VAL A 33 1.67 -1.43 15.40
CA VAL A 33 2.84 -0.60 15.09
C VAL A 33 2.42 0.87 15.12
N PRO A 34 3.08 1.73 15.91
CA PRO A 34 2.79 3.15 15.93
C PRO A 34 3.00 3.78 14.53
N LEU A 35 1.99 4.50 14.06
CA LEU A 35 2.01 5.14 12.75
C LEU A 35 1.49 6.57 12.80
N HIS A 36 1.79 7.35 11.76
CA HIS A 36 1.05 8.55 11.40
C HIS A 36 0.81 8.60 9.90
N LEU A 37 -0.30 9.21 9.49
CA LEU A 37 -0.65 9.37 8.09
C LEU A 37 -0.05 10.67 7.56
N VAL A 38 0.47 10.58 6.32
CA VAL A 38 0.94 11.71 5.55
C VAL A 38 0.09 11.83 4.30
N ASP A 39 -0.24 13.06 3.93
CA ASP A 39 -1.21 13.35 2.87
C ASP A 39 -2.57 12.70 3.18
N ARG A 40 -3.04 11.78 2.31
CA ARG A 40 -4.33 11.11 2.52
C ARG A 40 -4.20 9.72 3.11
N HIS A 41 -3.25 8.93 2.61
CA HIS A 41 -3.22 7.49 2.86
C HIS A 41 -1.82 6.93 3.07
N ARG A 42 -0.76 7.70 2.82
CA ARG A 42 0.60 7.21 3.02
C ARG A 42 0.91 7.07 4.51
N ILE A 43 1.40 5.91 4.87
CA ILE A 43 1.66 5.52 6.25
C ILE A 43 3.14 5.75 6.54
N VAL A 44 3.45 6.47 7.61
CA VAL A 44 4.80 6.62 8.13
C VAL A 44 4.89 5.92 9.47
N VAL A 45 5.90 5.09 9.62
CA VAL A 45 6.19 4.31 10.82
C VAL A 45 7.53 4.72 11.44
N ALA A 46 7.62 4.53 12.75
CA ALA A 46 8.85 4.71 13.50
C ALA A 46 9.69 3.43 13.41
N VAL A 47 10.88 3.51 12.78
CA VAL A 47 11.79 2.39 12.57
C VAL A 47 13.09 2.64 13.33
N SER A 48 13.59 1.63 14.05
CA SER A 48 14.95 1.62 14.59
C SER A 48 15.85 0.76 13.70
N ILE A 49 17.09 1.19 13.54
CA ILE A 49 18.13 0.49 12.79
C ILE A 49 19.32 0.26 13.72
N ASN A 50 19.74 -0.99 13.86
CA ASN A 50 20.85 -1.39 14.72
C ASN A 50 20.71 -0.76 16.13
N HIS A 51 19.50 -0.83 16.70
CA HIS A 51 19.11 -0.25 18.00
C HIS A 51 19.20 1.27 18.09
N THR A 52 19.31 1.97 16.97
CA THR A 52 19.37 3.44 16.88
C THR A 52 18.11 3.99 16.21
N GLY A 53 17.56 5.07 16.73
CA GLY A 53 16.33 5.67 16.18
C GLY A 53 15.43 6.19 17.30
N PRO A 54 14.13 6.33 17.10
CA PRO A 54 13.41 5.96 15.87
C PRO A 54 13.59 6.95 14.70
N TYR A 55 13.49 6.44 13.50
CA TYR A 55 13.52 7.19 12.24
C TYR A 55 12.17 7.07 11.52
N ASN A 56 11.76 8.10 10.77
CA ASN A 56 10.53 8.06 9.98
C ASN A 56 10.76 7.29 8.67
N PHE A 57 10.02 6.21 8.48
CA PHE A 57 10.01 5.40 7.26
C PHE A 57 8.61 5.40 6.64
N LEU A 58 8.54 5.57 5.32
CA LEU A 58 7.33 5.32 4.56
C LEU A 58 7.10 3.80 4.50
N LEU A 59 5.89 3.34 4.83
CA LEU A 59 5.47 1.95 4.61
C LEU A 59 5.06 1.80 3.15
N ASP A 60 5.72 0.90 2.41
CA ASP A 60 5.54 0.80 0.96
C ASP A 60 5.59 -0.66 0.48
N SER A 61 4.40 -1.26 0.37
CA SER A 61 4.23 -2.61 -0.20
C SER A 61 4.40 -2.67 -1.73
N GLY A 62 4.64 -1.54 -2.38
CA GLY A 62 5.02 -1.44 -3.79
C GLY A 62 6.53 -1.44 -4.03
N THR A 63 7.34 -1.41 -2.97
CA THR A 63 8.80 -1.40 -3.04
C THR A 63 9.38 -2.74 -2.57
N GLN A 64 10.17 -3.39 -3.43
CA GLN A 64 10.71 -4.73 -3.14
C GLN A 64 11.75 -4.74 -2.01
N ILE A 65 12.68 -3.78 -2.01
CA ILE A 65 13.79 -3.71 -1.05
C ILE A 65 13.66 -2.43 -0.23
N THR A 66 13.76 -2.53 1.07
CA THR A 66 13.86 -1.41 2.00
C THR A 66 14.95 -0.44 1.56
N MET A 67 14.66 0.86 1.62
CA MET A 67 15.58 1.92 1.24
C MET A 67 15.92 2.79 2.44
N ILE A 68 17.16 3.26 2.49
CA ILE A 68 17.62 4.24 3.48
C ILE A 68 18.26 5.45 2.79
N ASP A 69 18.07 6.62 3.40
CA ASP A 69 18.66 7.86 2.94
C ASP A 69 20.18 7.89 3.20
N PRO A 70 21.01 8.45 2.29
CA PRO A 70 22.47 8.55 2.49
C PRO A 70 22.87 9.24 3.79
N SER A 71 22.06 10.17 4.30
CA SER A 71 22.34 10.83 5.58
C SER A 71 22.24 9.88 6.76
N LEU A 72 21.40 8.83 6.65
CA LEU A 72 21.30 7.76 7.66
C LEU A 72 22.53 6.84 7.61
N VAL A 73 23.01 6.52 6.41
CA VAL A 73 24.28 5.79 6.23
C VAL A 73 25.43 6.50 6.93
N ALA A 74 25.53 7.83 6.74
CA ALA A 74 26.55 8.63 7.39
C ALA A 74 26.39 8.66 8.94
N ALA A 75 25.17 8.82 9.42
CA ALA A 75 24.87 8.89 10.85
C ALA A 75 25.14 7.58 11.60
N LEU A 76 24.94 6.45 10.94
CA LEU A 76 25.15 5.11 11.49
C LEU A 76 26.50 4.51 11.14
N HIS A 77 27.37 5.25 10.41
CA HIS A 77 28.67 4.78 9.95
C HIS A 77 28.61 3.47 9.15
N LEU A 78 27.55 3.28 8.35
CA LEU A 78 27.37 2.08 7.55
C LEU A 78 28.34 2.06 6.37
N HIS A 79 28.75 0.85 5.99
CA HIS A 79 29.52 0.66 4.76
C HIS A 79 28.58 0.43 3.58
N THR A 80 28.84 1.11 2.46
CA THR A 80 28.09 0.92 1.22
C THR A 80 28.87 0.07 0.24
N GLU A 81 28.18 -0.81 -0.48
CA GLU A 81 28.79 -1.74 -1.44
C GLU A 81 27.98 -1.88 -2.72
N GLY A 82 28.65 -2.33 -3.78
CA GLY A 82 28.02 -2.67 -5.03
C GLY A 82 27.36 -1.48 -5.74
N ALA A 83 26.60 -1.81 -6.78
CA ALA A 83 25.80 -0.88 -7.54
C ALA A 83 24.43 -1.47 -7.82
N ALA A 84 23.39 -0.66 -7.69
CA ALA A 84 22.02 -1.00 -7.97
C ALA A 84 21.35 0.09 -8.80
N VAL A 85 20.14 -0.19 -9.26
CA VAL A 85 19.26 0.79 -9.91
C VAL A 85 17.90 0.74 -9.24
N VAL A 86 17.48 1.85 -8.68
CA VAL A 86 16.09 2.03 -8.24
C VAL A 86 15.26 2.39 -9.46
N ALA A 87 14.27 1.57 -9.74
CA ALA A 87 13.36 1.76 -10.87
C ALA A 87 11.96 2.15 -10.37
N GLY A 88 11.47 3.29 -10.81
CA GLY A 88 10.11 3.75 -10.61
C GLY A 88 9.30 3.70 -11.90
N VAL A 89 8.17 4.41 -11.91
CA VAL A 89 7.28 4.51 -13.09
C VAL A 89 7.99 5.16 -14.30
N GLY A 90 9.00 5.98 -14.08
CA GLY A 90 9.70 6.75 -15.12
C GLY A 90 11.00 6.12 -15.60
N SER A 91 12.07 6.32 -14.86
CA SER A 91 13.43 5.89 -15.22
C SER A 91 14.17 5.32 -14.01
N GLY A 92 15.18 4.48 -14.27
CA GLY A 92 16.02 3.98 -13.19
C GLY A 92 17.11 5.02 -12.79
N ARG A 93 17.40 5.07 -11.49
CA ARG A 93 18.50 5.88 -10.93
C ARG A 93 19.49 5.03 -10.17
N PRO A 94 20.79 5.41 -10.20
CA PRO A 94 21.81 4.67 -9.47
C PRO A 94 21.57 4.67 -7.97
N ALA A 95 21.85 3.55 -7.34
CA ALA A 95 21.84 3.32 -5.92
C ALA A 95 23.03 2.43 -5.52
N SER A 96 23.26 2.25 -4.24
CA SER A 96 24.17 1.27 -3.69
C SER A 96 23.47 0.43 -2.63
N TYR A 97 24.13 -0.60 -2.13
CA TYR A 97 23.60 -1.42 -1.03
C TYR A 97 24.30 -1.07 0.28
N ALA A 98 23.62 -1.32 1.38
CA ALA A 98 24.20 -1.38 2.70
C ALA A 98 23.64 -2.60 3.43
N GLN A 99 24.39 -3.14 4.41
CA GLN A 99 23.96 -4.21 5.28
C GLN A 99 23.54 -3.64 6.62
N LEU A 100 22.33 -4.00 7.07
CA LEU A 100 21.83 -3.69 8.41
C LEU A 100 21.77 -4.95 9.24
N ASP A 101 22.24 -4.88 10.49
CA ASP A 101 22.19 -6.01 11.41
C ASP A 101 20.77 -6.27 11.88
N LEU A 102 19.99 -5.20 12.10
CA LEU A 102 18.63 -5.26 12.61
C LEU A 102 17.80 -4.07 12.14
N VAL A 103 16.57 -4.34 11.68
CA VAL A 103 15.54 -3.35 11.40
C VAL A 103 14.33 -3.66 12.27
N GLU A 104 13.84 -2.67 13.04
CA GLU A 104 12.77 -2.85 14.00
C GLU A 104 11.63 -1.86 13.75
N ALA A 105 10.37 -2.35 13.73
CA ALA A 105 9.15 -1.54 13.64
C ALA A 105 8.16 -2.02 14.71
N GLY A 106 7.87 -1.17 15.70
CA GLY A 106 7.11 -1.59 16.87
C GLY A 106 7.83 -2.69 17.65
N SER A 107 7.16 -3.84 17.82
CA SER A 107 7.72 -5.04 18.46
C SER A 107 8.32 -6.05 17.47
N HIS A 108 8.29 -5.75 16.17
CA HIS A 108 8.71 -6.65 15.10
C HIS A 108 10.11 -6.30 14.63
N ALA A 109 10.91 -7.31 14.33
CA ALA A 109 12.31 -7.15 13.98
C ALA A 109 12.73 -8.13 12.89
N VAL A 110 13.49 -7.64 11.91
CA VAL A 110 14.13 -8.46 10.87
C VAL A 110 15.64 -8.22 10.92
N ALA A 111 16.39 -9.31 11.03
CA ALA A 111 17.85 -9.27 11.11
C ALA A 111 18.50 -9.46 9.74
N ASN A 112 19.74 -8.96 9.62
CA ASN A 112 20.59 -9.18 8.44
C ASN A 112 19.95 -8.72 7.12
N GLN A 113 19.33 -7.54 7.12
CA GLN A 113 18.72 -6.98 5.91
C GLN A 113 19.74 -6.27 5.04
N LYS A 114 19.72 -6.61 3.73
CA LYS A 114 20.43 -5.88 2.69
C LYS A 114 19.51 -4.84 2.09
N VAL A 115 19.80 -3.58 2.30
CA VAL A 115 18.95 -2.44 1.92
C VAL A 115 19.57 -1.61 0.80
N LEU A 116 18.75 -0.84 0.10
CA LEU A 116 19.21 0.14 -0.89
C LEU A 116 19.52 1.47 -0.22
N VAL A 117 20.63 2.08 -0.61
CA VAL A 117 20.98 3.45 -0.24
C VAL A 117 20.60 4.37 -1.40
N TYR A 118 19.61 5.22 -1.14
CA TYR A 118 19.01 6.06 -2.17
C TYR A 118 18.57 7.42 -1.63
N ASP A 119 18.78 8.48 -2.41
CA ASP A 119 18.40 9.85 -2.04
C ASP A 119 16.87 10.00 -2.07
N LEU A 120 16.28 10.22 -0.89
CA LEU A 120 14.85 10.36 -0.68
C LEU A 120 14.38 11.82 -0.60
N GLN A 121 15.20 12.80 -0.95
CA GLN A 121 14.86 14.23 -0.83
C GLN A 121 13.57 14.60 -1.57
N ASN A 122 13.27 13.93 -2.69
CA ASN A 122 12.04 14.16 -3.45
C ASN A 122 10.75 13.79 -2.69
N LEU A 123 10.86 12.98 -1.64
CA LEU A 123 9.74 12.56 -0.79
C LEU A 123 9.62 13.42 0.48
N HIS A 124 10.58 14.30 0.73
CA HIS A 124 10.50 15.20 1.87
C HIS A 124 9.45 16.27 1.65
N SER A 125 8.77 16.66 2.72
CA SER A 125 7.93 17.85 2.81
C SER A 125 8.42 18.73 3.96
N ALA A 126 7.86 19.92 4.11
CA ALA A 126 8.25 20.86 5.17
C ALA A 126 8.18 20.23 6.58
N ASP A 127 7.23 19.32 6.79
CA ASP A 127 6.95 18.72 8.10
C ASP A 127 7.38 17.25 8.20
N LEU A 128 7.92 16.66 7.11
CA LEU A 128 8.27 15.24 7.06
C LEU A 128 9.67 15.03 6.48
N HIS A 129 10.56 14.56 7.35
CA HIS A 129 11.90 14.10 6.97
C HIS A 129 11.93 12.58 6.99
N LEU A 130 11.65 11.97 5.84
CA LEU A 130 11.80 10.53 5.67
C LEU A 130 13.27 10.14 5.69
N ARG A 131 13.58 9.09 6.43
CA ARG A 131 14.92 8.51 6.49
C ARG A 131 14.99 7.18 5.77
N GLY A 132 13.86 6.65 5.36
CA GLY A 132 13.77 5.39 4.62
C GLY A 132 12.38 5.08 4.08
N ILE A 133 12.33 3.98 3.35
CA ILE A 133 11.13 3.31 2.88
C ILE A 133 11.22 1.87 3.37
N LEU A 134 10.20 1.40 4.08
CA LEU A 134 10.10 0.03 4.56
C LEU A 134 9.38 -0.81 3.51
N GLY A 135 10.13 -1.69 2.85
CA GLY A 135 9.68 -2.46 1.69
C GLY A 135 9.23 -3.89 1.99
N GLU A 136 8.95 -4.65 0.92
CA GLU A 136 8.46 -6.03 0.98
C GLU A 136 9.45 -6.97 1.66
N ASP A 137 10.75 -6.75 1.54
CA ASP A 137 11.79 -7.53 2.22
C ASP A 137 11.66 -7.56 3.74
N PHE A 138 11.01 -6.54 4.31
CA PHE A 138 10.62 -6.51 5.71
C PHE A 138 9.18 -7.02 5.89
N LEU A 139 8.24 -6.53 5.07
CA LEU A 139 6.81 -6.78 5.24
C LEU A 139 6.42 -8.23 5.00
N GLU A 140 7.03 -8.94 4.05
CA GLU A 140 6.73 -10.34 3.73
C GLU A 140 7.04 -11.34 4.86
N GLN A 141 7.74 -10.88 5.90
CA GLN A 141 8.02 -11.69 7.09
C GLN A 141 6.80 -11.81 8.02
N PHE A 142 5.73 -11.05 7.76
CA PHE A 142 4.58 -10.90 8.64
C PHE A 142 3.27 -10.96 7.85
N ASP A 143 2.19 -11.37 8.49
CA ASP A 143 0.85 -11.01 8.03
C ASP A 143 0.65 -9.50 8.27
N LEU A 144 0.17 -8.79 7.27
CA LEU A 144 0.00 -7.33 7.30
C LEU A 144 -1.48 -6.96 7.36
N LEU A 145 -1.88 -6.12 8.32
CA LEU A 145 -3.19 -5.49 8.32
C LEU A 145 -3.06 -3.97 8.42
N ILE A 146 -3.66 -3.28 7.45
CA ILE A 146 -3.82 -1.83 7.44
C ILE A 146 -5.29 -1.50 7.66
N ASP A 147 -5.63 -0.88 8.78
CA ASP A 147 -6.96 -0.34 9.07
C ASP A 147 -6.93 1.18 8.91
N ASN A 148 -7.32 1.64 7.72
CA ASN A 148 -7.37 3.06 7.38
C ASN A 148 -8.46 3.82 8.15
N ALA A 149 -9.51 3.12 8.62
CA ALA A 149 -10.60 3.75 9.34
C ALA A 149 -10.22 4.08 10.78
N HIS A 150 -9.38 3.26 11.40
CA HIS A 150 -8.97 3.42 12.79
C HIS A 150 -7.50 3.82 12.93
N HIS A 151 -6.79 4.02 11.81
CA HIS A 151 -5.36 4.35 11.76
C HIS A 151 -4.53 3.31 12.54
N LEU A 152 -4.76 2.03 12.23
CA LEU A 152 -4.03 0.92 12.81
C LEU A 152 -3.16 0.23 11.74
N LEU A 153 -1.95 -0.10 12.13
CA LEU A 153 -1.06 -0.99 11.41
C LEU A 153 -0.73 -2.17 12.32
N CYS A 154 -0.97 -3.37 11.83
CA CYS A 154 -0.70 -4.59 12.56
C CYS A 154 0.23 -5.48 11.72
N LEU A 155 1.24 -6.02 12.36
CA LEU A 155 2.13 -7.04 11.82
C LEU A 155 2.04 -8.27 12.71
N ASP A 156 2.00 -9.48 12.15
CA ASP A 156 1.87 -10.72 12.90
C ASP A 156 2.68 -11.85 12.28
N ASP A 157 3.56 -12.44 13.05
CA ASP A 157 4.35 -13.62 12.70
C ASP A 157 3.81 -14.94 13.30
N SER A 158 2.72 -14.82 14.09
CA SER A 158 2.18 -15.94 14.88
C SER A 158 0.92 -16.57 14.28
N ALA A 159 0.38 -16.04 13.19
CA ALA A 159 -0.92 -16.37 12.61
C ALA A 159 -2.13 -16.11 13.52
N ALA A 160 -1.97 -15.42 14.64
CA ALA A 160 -3.06 -15.07 15.55
C ALA A 160 -4.06 -14.10 14.88
N MET A 161 -3.54 -13.13 14.14
CA MET A 161 -4.36 -12.18 13.38
C MET A 161 -5.15 -12.88 12.26
N ARG A 162 -4.53 -13.79 11.53
CA ARG A 162 -5.16 -14.60 10.47
C ARG A 162 -6.36 -15.40 10.98
N ALA A 163 -6.30 -15.94 12.19
CA ALA A 163 -7.37 -16.72 12.79
C ALA A 163 -8.65 -15.88 13.04
N GLU A 164 -8.50 -14.59 13.27
CA GLU A 164 -9.61 -13.68 13.59
C GLU A 164 -10.09 -12.86 12.39
N VAL A 165 -9.27 -12.61 11.38
CA VAL A 165 -9.67 -11.87 10.17
C VAL A 165 -10.71 -12.69 9.41
N LYS A 166 -11.85 -12.05 9.12
CA LYS A 166 -12.98 -12.66 8.40
C LYS A 166 -13.22 -11.91 7.09
N GLY A 167 -13.56 -12.66 6.05
CA GLY A 167 -13.89 -12.11 4.74
C GLY A 167 -13.62 -13.09 3.62
N GLU A 168 -13.83 -12.64 2.39
CA GLU A 168 -13.46 -13.38 1.19
C GLU A 168 -11.94 -13.36 1.03
N HIS A 169 -11.33 -14.51 0.85
CA HIS A 169 -9.92 -14.63 0.51
C HIS A 169 -9.75 -14.35 -0.99
N ILE A 170 -9.23 -13.18 -1.32
CA ILE A 170 -8.93 -12.78 -2.69
C ILE A 170 -7.52 -13.24 -3.02
N PRO A 171 -7.35 -14.15 -3.99
CA PRO A 171 -6.03 -14.64 -4.36
C PRO A 171 -5.12 -13.51 -4.86
N LEU A 172 -3.89 -13.49 -4.38
CA LEU A 172 -2.82 -12.62 -4.85
C LEU A 172 -1.88 -13.40 -5.77
N VAL A 173 -1.36 -12.68 -6.77
CA VAL A 173 -0.34 -13.20 -7.68
C VAL A 173 0.99 -12.56 -7.30
N ALA A 174 1.96 -13.34 -6.90
CA ALA A 174 3.32 -12.84 -6.69
C ALA A 174 3.98 -12.53 -8.03
N THR A 175 4.75 -11.46 -8.12
CA THR A 175 5.67 -11.29 -9.27
C THR A 175 6.63 -12.47 -9.30
N ALA A 176 7.07 -12.84 -10.50
CA ALA A 176 7.91 -14.04 -10.66
C ALA A 176 9.09 -14.03 -9.68
N ASP A 177 9.09 -15.04 -8.82
CA ASP A 177 10.25 -15.36 -7.99
C ASP A 177 11.37 -15.73 -8.97
N SER A 178 12.49 -15.05 -8.93
CA SER A 178 13.69 -15.63 -9.52
C SER A 178 14.17 -16.71 -8.58
N ASP A 179 14.14 -17.97 -9.00
CA ASP A 179 14.65 -19.12 -8.24
C ASP A 179 16.17 -19.05 -7.97
N GLU A 180 16.80 -17.91 -8.24
CA GLU A 180 18.22 -17.68 -8.07
C GLU A 180 18.53 -17.16 -6.67
N ALA A 181 19.62 -17.63 -6.09
CA ALA A 181 20.11 -17.13 -4.81
C ALA A 181 20.36 -15.60 -4.88
N GLY A 182 19.57 -14.83 -4.13
CA GLY A 182 19.55 -13.37 -4.19
C GLY A 182 18.34 -12.80 -4.92
N ALA A 183 17.29 -13.61 -5.08
CA ALA A 183 16.00 -13.17 -5.60
C ALA A 183 15.46 -11.95 -4.85
N MET A 184 14.86 -11.03 -5.61
CA MET A 184 14.15 -9.89 -5.04
C MET A 184 12.86 -10.37 -4.40
N PRO A 185 12.43 -9.80 -3.26
CA PRO A 185 11.11 -10.07 -2.69
C PRO A 185 10.00 -9.91 -3.72
N ALA A 186 8.99 -10.76 -3.65
CA ALA A 186 7.90 -10.76 -4.60
C ALA A 186 6.89 -9.65 -4.25
N LEU A 187 6.52 -8.85 -5.24
CA LEU A 187 5.43 -7.90 -5.11
C LEU A 187 4.08 -8.60 -5.21
N MET A 188 3.09 -8.18 -4.41
CA MET A 188 1.76 -8.76 -4.38
C MET A 188 0.81 -8.06 -5.33
N LEU A 189 0.32 -8.80 -6.31
CA LEU A 189 -0.57 -8.31 -7.36
C LEU A 189 -1.99 -8.85 -7.17
N ILE A 190 -2.98 -8.03 -7.49
CA ILE A 190 -4.39 -8.39 -7.41
C ILE A 190 -5.08 -8.28 -8.77
N THR A 191 -5.92 -9.26 -9.10
CA THR A 191 -6.70 -9.23 -10.34
C THR A 191 -7.96 -8.40 -10.17
N VAL A 192 -8.15 -7.42 -11.06
CA VAL A 192 -9.23 -6.45 -11.01
C VAL A 192 -9.97 -6.38 -12.33
N ARG A 193 -11.29 -6.20 -12.31
CA ARG A 193 -12.11 -5.87 -13.48
C ARG A 193 -12.57 -4.42 -13.37
N LEU A 194 -12.35 -3.65 -14.42
CA LEU A 194 -12.76 -2.25 -14.54
C LEU A 194 -13.94 -2.14 -15.50
N SER A 195 -14.91 -1.27 -15.22
CA SER A 195 -16.11 -1.09 -16.07
C SER A 195 -15.80 -0.70 -17.51
N GLY A 196 -14.72 0.05 -17.73
CA GLY A 196 -14.23 0.42 -19.07
C GLY A 196 -13.14 -0.50 -19.61
N GLY A 197 -12.79 -1.59 -18.92
CA GLY A 197 -11.71 -2.51 -19.31
C GLY A 197 -12.14 -3.57 -20.32
N LEU A 198 -11.30 -3.85 -21.29
CA LEU A 198 -11.50 -4.95 -22.28
C LEU A 198 -11.16 -6.31 -21.70
N ARG A 199 -10.36 -6.36 -20.66
CA ARG A 199 -9.91 -7.57 -19.95
C ARG A 199 -9.73 -7.28 -18.45
N PRO A 200 -9.61 -8.30 -17.59
CA PRO A 200 -9.08 -8.11 -16.25
C PRO A 200 -7.68 -7.50 -16.31
N VAL A 201 -7.36 -6.68 -15.34
CA VAL A 201 -6.04 -6.06 -15.15
C VAL A 201 -5.40 -6.61 -13.88
N LEU A 202 -4.09 -6.72 -13.89
CA LEU A 202 -3.28 -7.14 -12.76
C LEU A 202 -2.62 -5.90 -12.15
N LEU A 203 -2.98 -5.56 -10.92
CA LEU A 203 -2.54 -4.34 -10.26
C LEU A 203 -1.69 -4.66 -9.03
N LEU A 204 -0.61 -3.91 -8.83
CA LEU A 204 0.21 -3.96 -7.63
C LEU A 204 -0.56 -3.35 -6.45
N LEU A 205 -0.68 -4.08 -5.34
CA LEU A 205 -1.17 -3.52 -4.08
C LEU A 205 -0.06 -2.67 -3.45
N ASP A 206 -0.31 -1.37 -3.30
CA ASP A 206 0.72 -0.41 -2.96
C ASP A 206 0.22 0.57 -1.88
N SER A 207 0.89 0.58 -0.73
CA SER A 207 0.62 1.48 0.39
C SER A 207 1.41 2.80 0.31
N GLY A 208 2.39 2.89 -0.58
CA GLY A 208 3.24 4.07 -0.78
C GLY A 208 2.62 5.14 -1.69
N VAL A 209 1.49 4.84 -2.36
CA VAL A 209 0.83 5.76 -3.30
C VAL A 209 -0.54 6.23 -2.81
N ASN A 210 -0.93 7.45 -3.17
CA ASN A 210 -2.24 8.00 -2.82
C ASN A 210 -3.34 7.64 -3.81
N GLU A 211 -3.01 7.47 -5.09
CA GLU A 211 -3.99 7.32 -6.15
C GLU A 211 -3.67 6.09 -7.02
N PRO A 212 -4.69 5.37 -7.51
CA PRO A 212 -4.46 4.23 -8.40
C PRO A 212 -4.05 4.70 -9.81
N ILE A 213 -3.10 3.97 -10.40
CA ILE A 213 -2.48 4.32 -11.68
C ILE A 213 -2.57 3.12 -12.62
N LEU A 214 -2.98 3.35 -13.89
CA LEU A 214 -2.93 2.38 -14.96
C LEU A 214 -1.79 2.70 -15.93
N PHE A 215 -1.01 1.71 -16.29
CA PHE A 215 0.07 1.83 -17.26
C PHE A 215 -0.46 1.51 -18.65
N ASN A 216 -0.18 2.39 -19.64
CA ASN A 216 -0.57 2.19 -21.03
C ASN A 216 -2.08 1.85 -21.20
N ALA A 217 -2.94 2.50 -20.45
CA ALA A 217 -4.37 2.20 -20.37
C ALA A 217 -5.06 2.18 -21.74
N SER A 218 -4.56 2.95 -22.73
CA SER A 218 -5.09 2.98 -24.10
C SER A 218 -5.02 1.63 -24.84
N GLU A 219 -4.21 0.69 -24.35
CA GLU A 219 -4.06 -0.64 -24.95
C GLU A 219 -5.18 -1.60 -24.55
N TYR A 220 -5.83 -1.37 -23.40
CA TYR A 220 -6.82 -2.29 -22.84
C TYR A 220 -8.04 -1.62 -22.21
N MET A 221 -8.17 -0.30 -22.32
CA MET A 221 -9.34 0.47 -21.88
C MET A 221 -10.10 1.04 -23.06
N LEU A 222 -11.43 0.95 -23.01
CA LEU A 222 -12.32 1.61 -23.98
C LEU A 222 -12.41 3.12 -23.79
N LEU A 223 -12.03 3.59 -22.60
CA LEU A 223 -12.17 4.97 -22.20
C LEU A 223 -10.93 5.77 -22.58
N ARG A 224 -11.15 7.01 -23.00
CA ARG A 224 -10.07 7.97 -23.24
C ARG A 224 -9.86 8.81 -21.98
N PRO A 225 -8.62 9.27 -21.74
CA PRO A 225 -8.35 10.25 -20.70
C PRO A 225 -9.27 11.47 -20.80
N SER A 226 -9.63 12.04 -19.66
CA SER A 226 -10.37 13.30 -19.63
C SER A 226 -9.53 14.44 -20.24
N HIS A 227 -10.20 15.50 -20.73
CA HIS A 227 -9.53 16.65 -21.35
C HIS A 227 -8.99 17.66 -20.33
N ASP A 228 -9.02 17.36 -19.03
CA ASP A 228 -8.68 18.28 -17.94
C ASP A 228 -7.17 18.55 -17.79
N GLY A 229 -6.39 18.31 -18.82
CA GLY A 229 -4.96 18.55 -18.85
C GLY A 229 -4.14 17.50 -18.06
N PRO A 230 -2.85 17.41 -18.37
CA PRO A 230 -1.97 16.47 -17.66
C PRO A 230 -1.63 16.98 -16.25
N LEU A 231 -1.56 16.04 -15.32
CA LEU A 231 -1.04 16.25 -13.97
C LEU A 231 0.39 15.72 -13.90
N LEU A 232 1.21 16.31 -13.06
CA LEU A 232 2.54 15.78 -12.77
C LEU A 232 2.45 14.93 -11.50
N GLY A 233 2.79 13.66 -11.62
CA GLY A 233 3.03 12.79 -10.50
C GLY A 233 4.41 13.03 -9.88
N SER A 234 4.67 12.42 -8.73
CA SER A 234 6.00 12.40 -8.12
C SER A 234 6.38 10.94 -7.86
N GLY A 235 7.39 10.45 -8.53
CA GLY A 235 7.95 9.12 -8.31
C GLY A 235 9.04 9.12 -7.27
N VAL A 236 9.25 7.99 -6.59
CA VAL A 236 10.37 7.78 -5.66
C VAL A 236 11.72 8.00 -6.35
N ASP A 237 11.82 7.66 -7.63
CA ASP A 237 12.99 7.87 -8.48
C ASP A 237 13.23 9.34 -8.88
N GLY A 238 12.46 10.28 -8.33
CA GLY A 238 12.51 11.70 -8.63
C GLY A 238 12.01 12.06 -10.03
N THR A 239 11.42 11.12 -10.75
CA THR A 239 10.72 11.42 -12.00
C THR A 239 9.37 12.06 -11.74
N GLN A 240 8.91 12.83 -12.70
CA GLN A 240 7.59 13.42 -12.70
C GLN A 240 6.78 12.83 -13.87
N PRO A 241 6.19 11.63 -13.69
CA PRO A 241 5.38 11.05 -14.75
C PRO A 241 4.19 11.95 -15.06
N ILE A 242 3.89 12.05 -16.35
CA ILE A 242 2.69 12.74 -16.82
C ILE A 242 1.51 11.81 -16.58
N LEU A 243 0.58 12.25 -15.75
CA LEU A 243 -0.64 11.53 -15.41
C LEU A 243 -1.83 12.16 -16.12
N SER A 244 -2.70 11.34 -16.67
CA SER A 244 -3.96 11.75 -17.27
C SER A 244 -5.11 11.09 -16.52
N ALA A 245 -6.06 11.88 -16.02
CA ALA A 245 -7.22 11.36 -15.32
C ALA A 245 -8.10 10.55 -16.27
N LEU A 246 -8.58 9.41 -15.80
CA LEU A 246 -9.58 8.59 -16.48
C LEU A 246 -10.97 8.86 -15.90
N PRO A 247 -12.05 8.66 -16.68
CA PRO A 247 -13.40 8.67 -16.13
C PRO A 247 -13.50 7.68 -14.98
N PRO A 248 -14.28 8.01 -13.90
CA PRO A 248 -14.42 7.12 -12.76
C PRO A 248 -14.90 5.72 -13.17
N GLN A 249 -14.31 4.70 -12.57
CA GLN A 249 -14.55 3.29 -12.86
C GLN A 249 -15.38 2.63 -11.76
N VAL A 250 -16.10 1.58 -12.15
CA VAL A 250 -16.53 0.54 -11.22
C VAL A 250 -15.42 -0.52 -11.20
N VAL A 251 -14.92 -0.81 -10.02
CA VAL A 251 -13.82 -1.75 -9.76
C VAL A 251 -14.40 -2.99 -9.12
N LYS A 252 -14.22 -4.16 -9.74
CA LYS A 252 -14.64 -5.46 -9.20
C LYS A 252 -13.43 -6.30 -8.80
N ILE A 253 -13.44 -6.76 -7.54
CA ILE A 253 -12.39 -7.60 -6.95
C ILE A 253 -13.08 -8.72 -6.17
N GLY A 254 -12.98 -9.96 -6.65
CA GLY A 254 -13.76 -11.06 -6.10
C GLY A 254 -15.26 -10.73 -6.14
N SER A 255 -15.94 -10.82 -5.01
CA SER A 255 -17.35 -10.43 -4.86
C SER A 255 -17.57 -8.93 -4.59
N PHE A 256 -16.49 -8.14 -4.37
CA PHE A 256 -16.59 -6.71 -4.07
C PHE A 256 -16.76 -5.85 -5.31
N GLU A 257 -17.48 -4.74 -5.13
CA GLU A 257 -17.64 -3.73 -6.15
C GLU A 257 -17.47 -2.34 -5.51
N LEU A 258 -16.48 -1.58 -6.00
CA LEU A 258 -16.24 -0.19 -5.64
C LEU A 258 -16.67 0.69 -6.79
N SER A 259 -17.58 1.63 -6.56
CA SER A 259 -18.06 2.55 -7.60
C SER A 259 -17.35 3.91 -7.52
N GLY A 260 -17.18 4.54 -8.67
CA GLY A 260 -16.66 5.91 -8.74
C GLY A 260 -15.17 6.05 -8.46
N VAL A 261 -14.39 4.98 -8.62
CA VAL A 261 -12.93 5.01 -8.38
C VAL A 261 -12.25 5.78 -9.50
N ALA A 262 -11.57 6.86 -9.15
CA ALA A 262 -10.77 7.66 -10.08
C ALA A 262 -9.41 6.98 -10.29
N PHE A 263 -9.06 6.72 -11.54
CA PHE A 263 -7.75 6.25 -11.93
C PHE A 263 -7.00 7.32 -12.71
N PHE A 264 -5.69 7.31 -12.58
CA PHE A 264 -4.82 8.02 -13.50
C PHE A 264 -4.19 7.03 -14.49
N SER A 265 -3.86 7.53 -15.68
CA SER A 265 -3.11 6.75 -16.67
C SER A 265 -1.78 7.43 -16.95
N THR A 266 -0.75 6.63 -17.11
CA THR A 266 0.55 7.08 -17.62
C THR A 266 1.05 6.12 -18.68
N THR A 267 1.93 6.62 -19.56
CA THR A 267 2.60 5.78 -20.56
C THR A 267 3.97 5.39 -20.03
N THR A 268 4.20 4.09 -19.94
CA THR A 268 5.54 3.56 -19.61
C THR A 268 6.32 3.36 -20.91
N GLY A 269 7.58 3.76 -20.93
CA GLY A 269 8.45 3.54 -22.08
C GLY A 269 8.70 2.04 -22.35
N LYS A 270 9.08 1.69 -23.56
CA LYS A 270 9.44 0.28 -23.94
C LYS A 270 10.56 -0.31 -23.08
N ASN A 271 11.40 0.55 -22.49
CA ASN A 271 12.50 0.18 -21.60
C ASN A 271 12.12 0.31 -20.12
N SER A 272 10.83 0.38 -19.78
CA SER A 272 10.37 0.42 -18.39
C SER A 272 10.83 -0.84 -17.67
N PHE A 273 11.32 -0.66 -16.46
CA PHE A 273 11.62 -1.77 -15.53
C PHE A 273 10.35 -2.41 -14.96
N ILE A 274 9.21 -1.69 -15.06
CA ILE A 274 7.91 -2.20 -14.63
C ILE A 274 7.40 -3.18 -15.69
N LYS A 275 7.37 -4.46 -15.33
CA LYS A 275 6.89 -5.54 -16.19
C LYS A 275 6.00 -6.49 -15.39
N GLY A 276 5.05 -7.12 -16.08
CA GLY A 276 4.24 -8.20 -15.52
C GLY A 276 2.95 -7.76 -14.85
N PHE A 277 2.68 -6.43 -14.76
CA PHE A 277 1.41 -5.92 -14.24
C PHE A 277 0.97 -4.64 -14.96
N ASP A 278 -0.32 -4.31 -14.85
CA ASP A 278 -0.97 -3.26 -15.65
C ASP A 278 -1.06 -1.92 -14.93
N GLY A 279 -0.71 -1.87 -13.65
CA GLY A 279 -0.82 -0.63 -12.89
C GLY A 279 -0.70 -0.86 -11.38
N ILE A 280 -1.09 0.15 -10.63
CA ILE A 280 -0.98 0.22 -9.17
C ILE A 280 -2.37 0.45 -8.59
N LEU A 281 -2.71 -0.26 -7.53
CA LEU A 281 -3.92 -0.08 -6.74
C LEU A 281 -3.53 0.34 -5.32
N THR A 282 -3.88 1.56 -4.94
CA THR A 282 -3.57 2.03 -3.58
C THR A 282 -4.38 1.29 -2.52
N THR A 283 -3.71 0.89 -1.43
CA THR A 283 -4.38 0.32 -0.25
C THR A 283 -5.34 1.32 0.41
N GLY A 284 -5.17 2.61 0.13
CA GLY A 284 -6.03 3.69 0.59
C GLY A 284 -7.47 3.64 0.09
N LEU A 285 -7.80 2.82 -0.91
CA LEU A 285 -9.18 2.60 -1.37
C LEU A 285 -10.03 1.77 -0.40
N PHE A 286 -9.40 1.03 0.49
CA PHE A 286 -10.08 0.13 1.41
C PHE A 286 -10.17 0.75 2.80
N ARG A 287 -11.26 0.48 3.51
CA ARG A 287 -11.37 0.80 4.93
C ARG A 287 -10.36 -0.02 5.72
N ARG A 288 -10.24 -1.30 5.37
CA ARG A 288 -9.31 -2.25 5.95
C ARG A 288 -8.81 -3.23 4.88
N ILE A 289 -7.54 -3.55 4.91
CA ILE A 289 -6.91 -4.57 4.07
C ILE A 289 -6.01 -5.44 4.93
N PHE A 290 -6.19 -6.75 4.81
CA PHE A 290 -5.31 -7.76 5.35
C PHE A 290 -4.60 -8.47 4.20
N ILE A 291 -3.29 -8.68 4.32
CA ILE A 291 -2.47 -9.39 3.35
C ILE A 291 -1.76 -10.53 4.09
N ASP A 292 -2.02 -11.75 3.63
CA ASP A 292 -1.29 -12.95 4.00
C ASP A 292 -0.25 -13.23 2.92
N TYR A 293 1.01 -12.99 3.25
CA TYR A 293 2.11 -13.19 2.30
C TYR A 293 2.43 -14.67 2.10
N ALA A 294 2.29 -15.50 3.14
CA ALA A 294 2.61 -16.91 3.08
C ALA A 294 1.64 -17.69 2.18
N ASP A 295 0.34 -17.48 2.37
CA ASP A 295 -0.72 -18.15 1.59
C ASP A 295 -1.17 -17.32 0.38
N ARG A 296 -0.62 -16.11 0.19
CA ARG A 296 -0.85 -15.21 -0.96
C ARG A 296 -2.33 -14.89 -1.19
N PHE A 297 -2.98 -14.36 -0.18
CA PHE A 297 -4.33 -13.82 -0.32
C PHE A 297 -4.49 -12.48 0.42
N ALA A 298 -5.50 -11.73 0.03
CA ALA A 298 -5.94 -10.56 0.77
C ALA A 298 -7.39 -10.70 1.23
N VAL A 299 -7.72 -10.07 2.35
CA VAL A 299 -9.11 -9.82 2.77
C VAL A 299 -9.33 -8.31 2.72
N LEU A 300 -10.34 -7.89 1.97
CA LEU A 300 -10.62 -6.49 1.70
C LEU A 300 -11.93 -6.07 2.36
N ASP A 301 -11.92 -4.89 3.01
CA ASP A 301 -13.13 -4.23 3.50
C ASP A 301 -13.24 -2.88 2.77
N PRO A 302 -14.16 -2.77 1.78
CA PRO A 302 -14.31 -1.55 0.99
C PRO A 302 -14.84 -0.38 1.84
N ARG A 303 -14.48 0.84 1.45
CA ARG A 303 -14.97 2.10 2.05
C ARG A 303 -16.41 2.39 1.69
#